data_2876de20e17a42966b9ce97a41136a7d
#
_entry.id   2876de20e17a42966b9ce97a41136a7d
#
_cell.length_a   1.000
_cell.length_b   1.000
_cell.length_c   1.000
_cell.angle_alpha   90.00
_cell.angle_beta   90.00
_cell.angle_gamma   90.00
#
_symmetry.space_group_name_H-M   'P 1'
#
loop_
_entity.id
_entity.type
_entity.pdbx_description
1 polymer ?
#
loop_
_entity_poly.entity_id
_entity_poly.type
_entity_poly.pdbx_seq_one_letter_code
_entity_poly.pdbx_strand_id
1 'polypeptide(L)'
;RSNIFVHGYSSGAWETYMLGCARAGIIRGIGTAQGGMRMHRPACTGPVAAVLVAGEPPNDNPIGPLSPDDPVAKQLDSLGSAPARDDILMRNGCTGTATKMWDPAYPECVQYTGCPAAYPVVWCAEATLGHNYPSGLAQAGFWNFWSTLPPAP
;
A
#
# COMPACT_ATOMS: atom_id res chain seq x y z
N ARG A 1 7.13 19.83 -0.87
CA ARG A 1 7.02 18.65 0.00
C ARG A 1 8.40 18.12 0.34
N SER A 2 8.54 17.56 1.52
CA SER A 2 9.75 16.88 1.95
C SER A 2 9.89 15.53 1.22
N ASN A 3 11.12 15.03 1.07
CA ASN A 3 11.40 13.69 0.59
C ASN A 3 11.37 12.69 1.75
N ILE A 4 10.21 12.62 2.44
CA ILE A 4 10.00 11.66 3.52
C ILE A 4 9.23 10.47 2.97
N PHE A 5 9.83 9.30 3.09
CA PHE A 5 9.26 8.02 2.72
C PHE A 5 9.17 7.14 3.95
N VAL A 6 8.10 6.40 4.08
CA VAL A 6 7.86 5.52 5.22
C VAL A 6 7.52 4.14 4.72
N HIS A 7 8.12 3.13 5.32
CA HIS A 7 7.73 1.75 5.05
C HIS A 7 7.58 0.96 6.34
N GLY A 8 6.82 -0.11 6.26
CA GLY A 8 6.63 -1.00 7.38
C GLY A 8 6.14 -2.38 6.97
N TYR A 9 6.34 -3.32 7.89
CA TYR A 9 5.93 -4.71 7.76
C TYR A 9 4.99 -5.08 8.91
N SER A 10 3.98 -5.91 8.63
CA SER A 10 3.03 -6.39 9.65
C SER A 10 2.33 -5.22 10.35
N SER A 11 2.40 -5.11 11.67
CA SER A 11 1.88 -3.97 12.42
C SER A 11 2.47 -2.63 11.96
N GLY A 12 3.76 -2.60 11.58
CA GLY A 12 4.40 -1.44 10.99
C GLY A 12 3.82 -1.05 9.62
N ALA A 13 3.28 -2.00 8.85
CA ALA A 13 2.61 -1.69 7.58
C ALA A 13 1.27 -0.98 7.81
N TRP A 14 0.50 -1.40 8.82
CA TRP A 14 -0.72 -0.69 9.21
C TRP A 14 -0.42 0.74 9.68
N GLU A 15 0.61 0.92 10.52
CA GLU A 15 1.06 2.25 10.94
C GLU A 15 1.52 3.10 9.75
N THR A 16 2.27 2.50 8.81
CA THR A 16 2.71 3.17 7.59
C THR A 16 1.52 3.67 6.76
N TYR A 17 0.48 2.85 6.59
CA TYR A 17 -0.75 3.25 5.91
C TYR A 17 -1.43 4.42 6.65
N MET A 18 -1.58 4.32 7.98
CA MET A 18 -2.19 5.37 8.80
C MET A 18 -1.41 6.68 8.73
N LEU A 19 -0.08 6.64 8.77
CA LEU A 19 0.78 7.80 8.62
C LEU A 19 0.64 8.43 7.22
N GLY A 20 0.67 7.62 6.15
CA GLY A 20 0.43 8.08 4.78
C GLY A 20 -0.95 8.71 4.60
N CYS A 21 -1.96 8.23 5.34
CA CYS A 21 -3.29 8.80 5.38
C CYS A 21 -3.31 10.16 6.12
N ALA A 22 -2.84 10.18 7.37
CA ALA A 22 -2.96 11.34 8.25
C ALA A 22 -1.95 12.46 7.94
N ARG A 23 -0.85 12.15 7.26
CA ARG A 23 0.30 13.05 7.04
C ARG A 23 0.71 13.17 5.57
N ALA A 24 -0.23 12.99 4.63
CA ALA A 24 0.04 13.11 3.20
C ALA A 24 0.67 14.46 2.78
N GLY A 25 0.48 15.52 3.58
CA GLY A 25 1.13 16.82 3.34
C GLY A 25 2.65 16.83 3.51
N ILE A 26 3.22 15.88 4.27
CA ILE A 26 4.66 15.76 4.54
C ILE A 26 5.24 14.42 4.08
N ILE A 27 4.47 13.33 4.12
CA ILE A 27 4.88 12.02 3.62
C ILE A 27 4.65 11.99 2.10
N ARG A 28 5.70 11.74 1.36
CA ARG A 28 5.67 11.69 -0.09
C ARG A 28 5.29 10.33 -0.64
N GLY A 29 5.74 9.27 0.02
CA GLY A 29 5.45 7.91 -0.41
C GLY A 29 5.50 6.91 0.74
N ILE A 30 4.74 5.84 0.58
CA ILE A 30 4.66 4.73 1.52
C ILE A 30 4.96 3.40 0.85
N GLY A 31 5.52 2.47 1.64
CA GLY A 31 5.68 1.07 1.27
C GLY A 31 5.11 0.19 2.39
N THR A 32 4.05 -0.56 2.12
CA THR A 32 3.46 -1.47 3.10
C THR A 32 3.71 -2.92 2.72
N ALA A 33 4.13 -3.73 3.66
CA ALA A 33 4.26 -5.16 3.47
C ALA A 33 3.47 -5.92 4.54
N GLN A 34 2.52 -6.74 4.12
CA GLN A 34 1.68 -7.55 5.00
C GLN A 34 0.88 -6.73 6.02
N GLY A 35 0.34 -5.61 5.57
CA GLY A 35 -0.55 -4.74 6.33
C GLY A 35 -1.79 -4.37 5.53
N GLY A 36 -2.68 -3.58 6.12
CA GLY A 36 -3.93 -3.22 5.47
C GLY A 36 -4.54 -1.95 6.05
N MET A 37 -5.82 -1.74 5.78
CA MET A 37 -6.57 -0.62 6.31
C MET A 37 -7.14 -0.96 7.69
N ARG A 38 -6.86 -0.13 8.69
CA ARG A 38 -7.53 -0.20 9.99
C ARG A 38 -8.98 0.24 9.88
N MET A 39 -9.88 -0.38 10.66
CA MET A 39 -11.26 0.08 10.79
C MET A 39 -11.30 1.44 11.48
N HIS A 40 -10.53 1.60 12.54
CA HIS A 40 -10.40 2.84 13.32
C HIS A 40 -9.15 3.60 12.86
N ARG A 41 -9.29 4.43 11.85
CA ARG A 41 -8.20 5.22 11.29
C ARG A 41 -8.52 6.71 11.26
N PRO A 42 -7.52 7.58 11.31
CA PRO A 42 -7.73 9.03 11.14
C PRO A 42 -8.25 9.35 9.73
N ALA A 43 -8.87 10.50 9.59
CA ALA A 43 -9.22 11.04 8.28
C ALA A 43 -7.94 11.25 7.44
N CYS A 44 -7.99 10.85 6.17
CA CYS A 44 -6.88 11.01 5.25
C CYS A 44 -6.81 12.46 4.74
N THR A 45 -5.61 13.02 4.69
CA THR A 45 -5.38 14.45 4.36
C THR A 45 -5.01 14.69 2.90
N GLY A 46 -4.82 13.64 2.10
CA GLY A 46 -4.51 13.81 0.68
C GLY A 46 -3.85 12.58 0.03
N PRO A 47 -3.36 12.74 -1.21
CA PRO A 47 -2.74 11.67 -1.97
C PRO A 47 -1.32 11.35 -1.49
N VAL A 48 -0.87 10.11 -1.74
CA VAL A 48 0.47 9.62 -1.44
C VAL A 48 0.89 8.55 -2.46
N ALA A 49 2.14 8.60 -2.93
CA ALA A 49 2.66 7.51 -3.77
C ALA A 49 2.78 6.22 -2.94
N ALA A 50 2.40 5.08 -3.50
CA ALA A 50 2.32 3.85 -2.70
C ALA A 50 2.79 2.59 -3.42
N VAL A 51 3.53 1.75 -2.71
CA VAL A 51 3.73 0.33 -3.03
C VAL A 51 3.13 -0.49 -1.90
N LEU A 52 2.21 -1.37 -2.25
CA LEU A 52 1.47 -2.20 -1.30
C LEU A 52 1.74 -3.67 -1.62
N VAL A 53 2.26 -4.41 -0.66
CA VAL A 53 2.54 -5.84 -0.78
C VAL A 53 1.63 -6.62 0.14
N ALA A 54 0.91 -7.57 -0.44
CA ALA A 54 0.04 -8.50 0.28
C ALA A 54 0.39 -9.93 -0.07
N GLY A 55 0.46 -10.80 0.93
CA GLY A 55 0.64 -12.25 0.76
C GLY A 55 -0.64 -13.01 0.99
N GLU A 56 -0.75 -14.16 0.37
CA GLU A 56 -1.78 -15.15 0.65
C GLU A 56 -1.13 -16.41 1.24
N PRO A 57 -1.84 -17.20 1.97
CA PRO A 57 -3.15 -17.04 2.58
C PRO A 57 -3.12 -16.32 3.91
N PRO A 58 -4.28 -16.02 4.39
CA PRO A 58 -4.72 -14.81 5.08
C PRO A 58 -4.84 -14.94 6.60
N ASN A 59 -4.15 -15.82 7.26
CA ASN A 59 -4.47 -16.08 8.68
C ASN A 59 -4.20 -14.89 9.59
N ASP A 60 -3.29 -13.99 9.20
CA ASP A 60 -2.92 -12.84 10.03
C ASP A 60 -3.13 -11.49 9.34
N ASN A 61 -3.29 -11.48 8.02
CA ASN A 61 -3.44 -10.24 7.25
C ASN A 61 -4.20 -10.48 5.95
N PRO A 62 -5.52 -10.62 6.02
CA PRO A 62 -6.32 -10.96 4.85
C PRO A 62 -6.19 -9.87 3.77
N ILE A 63 -6.13 -10.32 2.52
CA ILE A 63 -6.18 -9.38 1.38
C ILE A 63 -7.52 -8.65 1.40
N GLY A 64 -8.60 -9.33 1.79
CA GLY A 64 -9.92 -8.73 1.94
C GLY A 64 -10.63 -8.50 0.60
N PRO A 65 -11.71 -7.71 0.58
CA PRO A 65 -12.24 -6.90 1.68
C PRO A 65 -12.92 -7.74 2.77
N LEU A 66 -12.73 -7.35 4.01
CA LEU A 66 -13.47 -7.90 5.14
C LEU A 66 -14.65 -7.00 5.51
N SER A 67 -15.76 -7.61 5.88
CA SER A 67 -16.84 -6.86 6.52
C SER A 67 -16.40 -6.36 7.90
N PRO A 68 -16.79 -5.15 8.33
CA PRO A 68 -16.55 -4.70 9.70
C PRO A 68 -17.13 -5.63 10.78
N ASP A 69 -18.12 -6.43 10.42
CA ASP A 69 -18.73 -7.41 11.34
C ASP A 69 -18.03 -8.76 11.36
N ASP A 70 -17.08 -8.99 10.45
CA ASP A 70 -16.30 -10.21 10.41
C ASP A 70 -15.49 -10.39 11.71
N PRO A 71 -15.50 -11.57 12.36
CA PRO A 71 -14.72 -11.82 13.56
C PRO A 71 -13.21 -11.57 13.38
N VAL A 72 -12.65 -11.91 12.21
CA VAL A 72 -11.24 -11.68 11.88
C VAL A 72 -10.97 -10.18 11.75
N ALA A 73 -11.87 -9.44 11.09
CA ALA A 73 -11.77 -7.99 10.99
C ALA A 73 -11.75 -7.33 12.37
N LYS A 74 -12.65 -7.74 13.26
CA LYS A 74 -12.73 -7.22 14.64
C LYS A 74 -11.48 -7.57 15.46
N GLN A 75 -11.00 -8.81 15.34
CA GLN A 75 -9.81 -9.26 16.06
C GLN A 75 -8.55 -8.47 15.63
N LEU A 76 -8.40 -8.21 14.33
CA LEU A 76 -7.24 -7.54 13.77
C LEU A 76 -7.41 -6.02 13.66
N ASP A 77 -8.59 -5.47 13.95
CA ASP A 77 -8.95 -4.09 13.63
C ASP A 77 -8.63 -3.75 12.16
N SER A 78 -8.96 -4.66 11.24
CA SER A 78 -8.51 -4.57 9.85
C SER A 78 -9.62 -4.90 8.86
N LEU A 79 -9.71 -4.12 7.80
CA LEU A 79 -10.56 -4.39 6.64
C LEU A 79 -9.82 -5.16 5.53
N GLY A 80 -8.54 -5.43 5.71
CA GLY A 80 -7.69 -6.08 4.72
C GLY A 80 -6.80 -5.12 3.93
N SER A 81 -5.92 -5.66 3.11
CA SER A 81 -4.97 -4.87 2.30
C SER A 81 -5.56 -4.35 0.98
N ALA A 82 -6.52 -5.06 0.38
CA ALA A 82 -7.21 -4.58 -0.82
C ALA A 82 -8.01 -3.28 -0.56
N PRO A 83 -8.76 -3.13 0.54
CA PRO A 83 -9.38 -1.86 0.88
C PRO A 83 -8.38 -0.71 1.08
N ALA A 84 -7.17 -0.98 1.59
CA ALA A 84 -6.11 0.02 1.68
C ALA A 84 -5.66 0.50 0.29
N ARG A 85 -5.49 -0.43 -0.65
CA ARG A 85 -5.21 -0.12 -2.06
C ARG A 85 -6.30 0.74 -2.67
N ASP A 86 -7.55 0.33 -2.52
CA ASP A 86 -8.70 0.99 -3.14
C ASP A 86 -8.90 2.41 -2.60
N ASP A 87 -8.72 2.60 -1.30
CA ASP A 87 -8.72 3.93 -0.67
C ASP A 87 -7.60 4.83 -1.21
N ILE A 88 -6.39 4.30 -1.39
CA ILE A 88 -5.27 5.07 -1.95
C ILE A 88 -5.54 5.42 -3.41
N LEU A 89 -6.04 4.50 -4.23
CA LEU A 89 -6.42 4.76 -5.62
C LEU A 89 -7.43 5.89 -5.71
N MET A 90 -8.47 5.85 -4.88
CA MET A 90 -9.49 6.90 -4.81
C MET A 90 -8.89 8.24 -4.40
N ARG A 91 -8.10 8.30 -3.33
CA ARG A 91 -7.48 9.54 -2.82
C ARG A 91 -6.47 10.14 -3.78
N ASN A 92 -5.76 9.31 -4.52
CA ASN A 92 -4.79 9.73 -5.52
C ASN A 92 -5.47 10.22 -6.81
N GLY A 93 -6.78 10.04 -6.96
CA GLY A 93 -7.50 10.42 -8.18
C GLY A 93 -7.15 9.54 -9.38
N CYS A 94 -6.86 8.26 -9.13
CA CYS A 94 -6.64 7.30 -10.21
C CYS A 94 -7.95 7.06 -10.96
N THR A 95 -7.94 7.21 -12.29
CA THR A 95 -9.17 7.22 -13.12
C THR A 95 -9.58 5.85 -13.67
N GLY A 96 -8.84 4.79 -13.34
CA GLY A 96 -9.13 3.46 -13.86
C GLY A 96 -8.53 2.34 -13.03
N THR A 97 -8.96 1.11 -13.35
CA THR A 97 -8.47 -0.13 -12.76
C THR A 97 -7.45 -0.85 -13.65
N ALA A 98 -7.17 -0.31 -14.84
CA ALA A 98 -6.18 -0.91 -15.74
C ALA A 98 -4.79 -0.88 -15.12
N THR A 99 -4.07 -1.99 -15.27
CA THR A 99 -2.73 -2.17 -14.73
C THR A 99 -1.73 -2.48 -15.84
N LYS A 100 -0.46 -2.24 -15.55
CA LYS A 100 0.68 -2.70 -16.36
C LYS A 100 1.70 -3.35 -15.43
N MET A 101 2.57 -4.20 -15.96
CA MET A 101 3.73 -4.69 -15.22
C MET A 101 4.51 -3.48 -14.69
N TRP A 102 4.88 -3.54 -13.40
CA TRP A 102 5.63 -2.46 -12.79
C TRP A 102 7.14 -2.59 -13.07
N ASP A 103 7.73 -3.71 -12.66
CA ASP A 103 9.16 -3.99 -12.80
C ASP A 103 9.35 -5.49 -13.12
N PRO A 104 10.11 -5.86 -14.17
CA PRO A 104 10.37 -7.27 -14.48
C PRO A 104 11.03 -8.08 -13.36
N ALA A 105 11.73 -7.41 -12.43
CA ALA A 105 12.30 -8.07 -11.25
C ALA A 105 11.24 -8.49 -10.22
N TYR A 106 10.02 -7.95 -10.34
CA TYR A 106 8.89 -8.21 -9.44
C TYR A 106 7.63 -8.51 -10.26
N PRO A 107 7.56 -9.67 -10.91
CA PRO A 107 6.48 -9.99 -11.86
C PRO A 107 5.09 -10.08 -11.22
N GLU A 108 5.02 -10.28 -9.90
CA GLU A 108 3.79 -10.25 -9.11
C GLU A 108 3.24 -8.84 -8.87
N CYS A 109 4.03 -7.81 -9.23
CA CYS A 109 3.68 -6.42 -9.00
C CYS A 109 3.13 -5.74 -10.25
N VAL A 110 2.02 -5.06 -10.10
CA VAL A 110 1.41 -4.26 -11.15
C VAL A 110 1.33 -2.80 -10.72
N GLN A 111 1.53 -1.89 -11.66
CA GLN A 111 1.29 -0.47 -11.48
C GLN A 111 -0.06 -0.10 -12.08
N TYR A 112 -0.89 0.61 -11.33
CA TYR A 112 -2.14 1.15 -11.83
C TYR A 112 -1.88 2.30 -12.81
N THR A 113 -2.55 2.23 -13.97
CA THR A 113 -2.55 3.33 -14.94
C THR A 113 -3.64 4.35 -14.59
N GLY A 114 -3.51 5.58 -15.11
CA GLY A 114 -4.52 6.62 -14.83
C GLY A 114 -4.36 7.31 -13.47
N CYS A 115 -3.30 7.00 -12.71
CA CYS A 115 -2.91 7.77 -11.54
C CYS A 115 -2.06 8.99 -11.96
N PRO A 116 -2.17 10.13 -11.25
CA PRO A 116 -1.25 11.25 -11.41
C PRO A 116 0.21 10.82 -11.24
N ALA A 117 1.12 11.35 -12.05
CA ALA A 117 2.54 10.97 -12.02
C ALA A 117 3.22 11.16 -10.65
N ALA A 118 2.75 12.12 -9.86
CA ALA A 118 3.26 12.37 -8.51
C ALA A 118 2.79 11.33 -7.46
N TYR A 119 1.72 10.57 -7.76
CA TYR A 119 1.06 9.66 -6.83
C TYR A 119 0.76 8.29 -7.46
N PRO A 120 1.75 7.64 -8.07
CA PRO A 120 1.56 6.31 -8.63
C PRO A 120 1.24 5.29 -7.53
N VAL A 121 0.54 4.23 -7.92
CA VAL A 121 0.20 3.12 -7.03
C VAL A 121 0.68 1.81 -7.64
N VAL A 122 1.45 1.06 -6.87
CA VAL A 122 1.89 -0.31 -7.19
C VAL A 122 1.25 -1.28 -6.21
N TRP A 123 0.76 -2.38 -6.72
CA TRP A 123 0.17 -3.47 -5.96
C TRP A 123 0.86 -4.78 -6.28
N CYS A 124 1.31 -5.46 -5.25
CA CYS A 124 1.97 -6.76 -5.32
C CYS A 124 1.14 -7.77 -4.51
N ALA A 125 0.51 -8.71 -5.18
CA ALA A 125 -0.19 -9.82 -4.54
C ALA A 125 0.61 -11.09 -4.78
N GLU A 126 1.27 -11.60 -3.75
CA GLU A 126 2.11 -12.79 -3.84
C GLU A 126 1.49 -13.95 -3.07
N ALA A 127 0.87 -14.88 -3.81
CA ALA A 127 0.11 -15.98 -3.23
C ALA A 127 0.92 -16.92 -2.32
N THR A 128 2.23 -17.00 -2.52
CA THR A 128 3.12 -17.90 -1.76
C THR A 128 3.84 -17.23 -0.60
N LEU A 129 3.79 -15.91 -0.50
CA LEU A 129 4.54 -15.18 0.52
C LEU A 129 4.04 -15.45 1.94
N GLY A 130 2.73 -15.66 2.12
CA GLY A 130 2.14 -15.76 3.45
C GLY A 130 2.42 -14.50 4.26
N HIS A 131 2.61 -14.64 5.57
CA HIS A 131 3.01 -13.52 6.44
C HIS A 131 4.53 -13.38 6.56
N ASN A 132 5.26 -13.51 5.46
CA ASN A 132 6.72 -13.34 5.46
C ASN A 132 7.12 -11.94 4.97
N TYR A 133 8.28 -11.49 5.43
CA TYR A 133 8.84 -10.22 4.97
C TYR A 133 9.39 -10.35 3.53
N PRO A 134 8.90 -9.57 2.57
CA PRO A 134 9.36 -9.63 1.18
C PRO A 134 10.71 -8.89 1.02
N SER A 135 11.82 -9.47 1.51
CA SER A 135 13.09 -8.78 1.70
C SER A 135 13.62 -8.06 0.46
N GLY A 136 13.59 -8.70 -0.72
CA GLY A 136 14.03 -8.06 -1.96
C GLY A 136 13.19 -6.85 -2.34
N LEU A 137 11.88 -7.04 -2.35
CA LEU A 137 10.93 -6.00 -2.73
C LEU A 137 10.86 -4.86 -1.69
N ALA A 138 10.83 -5.19 -0.39
CA ALA A 138 10.72 -4.17 0.65
C ALA A 138 12.00 -3.34 0.85
N GLN A 139 13.14 -3.85 0.43
CA GLN A 139 14.41 -3.11 0.49
C GLN A 139 14.70 -2.38 -0.82
N ALA A 140 15.00 -3.12 -1.88
CA ALA A 140 15.39 -2.54 -3.16
C ALA A 140 14.19 -2.02 -3.95
N GLY A 141 13.08 -2.76 -3.99
CA GLY A 141 11.89 -2.39 -4.78
C GLY A 141 11.24 -1.10 -4.30
N PHE A 142 11.04 -0.92 -2.99
CA PHE A 142 10.49 0.34 -2.46
C PHE A 142 11.39 1.53 -2.79
N TRP A 143 12.71 1.37 -2.63
CA TRP A 143 13.65 2.43 -2.98
C TRP A 143 13.63 2.74 -4.48
N ASN A 144 13.64 1.71 -5.35
CA ASN A 144 13.53 1.90 -6.79
C ASN A 144 12.28 2.68 -7.16
N PHE A 145 11.13 2.32 -6.59
CA PHE A 145 9.88 3.06 -6.82
C PHE A 145 9.99 4.52 -6.40
N TRP A 146 10.46 4.81 -5.19
CA TRP A 146 10.54 6.18 -4.69
C TRP A 146 11.55 7.04 -5.45
N SER A 147 12.66 6.44 -5.92
CA SER A 147 13.69 7.14 -6.69
C SER A 147 13.21 7.57 -8.07
N THR A 148 12.16 6.95 -8.61
CA THR A 148 11.58 7.31 -9.92
C THR A 148 10.48 8.36 -9.82
N LEU A 149 10.08 8.76 -8.62
CA LEU A 149 9.03 9.77 -8.46
C LEU A 149 9.51 11.13 -9.01
N PRO A 150 8.64 11.85 -9.77
CA PRO A 150 8.97 13.19 -10.23
C PRO A 150 9.23 14.11 -9.03
N PRO A 151 9.84 15.29 -9.22
CA PRO A 151 9.96 16.27 -8.13
C PRO A 151 8.63 16.49 -7.41
N ALA A 152 8.68 16.70 -6.10
CA ALA A 152 7.48 16.95 -5.31
C ALA A 152 6.76 18.21 -5.82
N PRO A 153 5.44 18.17 -6.00
CA PRO A 153 4.65 19.33 -6.43
C PRO A 153 4.59 20.42 -5.36
#